data_8c34b376718d2d22e4f7e0f2d05fa758
#
_entry.id   8c34b376718d2d22e4f7e0f2d05fa758
#
_cell.length_a   1.000
_cell.length_b   1.000
_cell.length_c   1.000
_cell.angle_alpha   90.00
_cell.angle_beta   90.00
_cell.angle_gamma   90.00
#
_symmetry.space_group_name_H-M   'P 1'
#
loop_
_entity.id
_entity.type
_entity.pdbx_description
1 polymer ?
#
loop_
_entity_poly.entity_id
_entity_poly.type
_entity_poly.pdbx_seq_one_letter_code
_entity_poly.pdbx_strand_id
1 'polypeptide(L)'
;MTIQLNSWILSPLHLFVRILSKKPEGCENLPKKGAFIIACNHVGYFDQYILISPVVREISRHFYFLSKTSNYKVFDAIPIDKDDPSRSLEKLGEVLKKGEVVGIFPEGKANPLRELTKGKTGVARLAITNKVPVVPVGLDGPHGSTVGESFKDLFRGISRTKIRVGRPILFEKYYDQEITKELLEIVTGNIMQEISKLSGKPYPH
;
A
#
# COMPACT_ATOMS: atom_id res chain seq x y z
N MET A 1 17.90 7.18 19.76
CA MET A 1 16.61 6.96 19.10
C MET A 1 16.66 5.56 18.51
N THR A 2 16.09 4.58 19.19
CA THR A 2 16.14 3.17 18.77
C THR A 2 15.16 3.02 17.61
N ILE A 3 15.66 2.72 16.42
CA ILE A 3 14.82 2.42 15.25
C ILE A 3 14.17 1.07 15.52
N GLN A 4 12.90 1.06 15.92
CA GLN A 4 12.12 -0.18 15.97
C GLN A 4 11.74 -0.55 14.52
N LEU A 5 12.55 -1.40 13.92
CA LEU A 5 12.24 -2.01 12.63
C LEU A 5 11.31 -3.21 12.88
N ASN A 6 10.35 -3.39 12.01
CA ASN A 6 9.50 -4.58 12.03
C ASN A 6 10.38 -5.84 12.01
N SER A 7 10.13 -6.80 12.90
CA SER A 7 10.99 -7.99 13.07
C SER A 7 11.18 -8.82 11.79
N TRP A 8 10.22 -8.77 10.88
CA TRP A 8 10.24 -9.48 9.60
C TRP A 8 11.19 -8.86 8.56
N ILE A 9 11.62 -7.59 8.72
CA ILE A 9 12.62 -6.94 7.86
C ILE A 9 13.94 -7.70 7.87
N LEU A 10 14.19 -8.48 8.92
CA LEU A 10 15.36 -9.35 9.06
C LEU A 10 15.16 -10.75 8.45
N SER A 11 13.98 -11.04 7.88
CA SER A 11 13.73 -12.34 7.26
C SER A 11 14.62 -12.57 6.02
N PRO A 12 15.07 -13.81 5.75
CA PRO A 12 15.87 -14.11 4.56
C PRO A 12 15.19 -13.71 3.26
N LEU A 13 13.85 -13.84 3.20
CA LEU A 13 13.07 -13.44 2.03
C LEU A 13 13.12 -11.93 1.81
N HIS A 14 13.04 -11.14 2.88
CA HIS A 14 13.16 -9.69 2.78
C HIS A 14 14.54 -9.26 2.27
N LEU A 15 15.59 -9.86 2.82
CA LEU A 15 16.96 -9.60 2.38
C LEU A 15 17.13 -9.96 0.90
N PHE A 16 16.60 -11.10 0.47
CA PHE A 16 16.60 -11.54 -0.91
C PHE A 16 15.90 -10.55 -1.84
N VAL A 17 14.66 -10.16 -1.49
CA VAL A 17 13.90 -9.15 -2.25
C VAL A 17 14.68 -7.84 -2.34
N ARG A 18 15.27 -7.39 -1.23
CA ARG A 18 16.03 -6.15 -1.16
C ARG A 18 17.28 -6.14 -2.05
N ILE A 19 17.98 -7.28 -2.14
CA ILE A 19 19.20 -7.39 -2.96
C ILE A 19 18.84 -7.43 -4.44
N LEU A 20 17.78 -8.12 -4.81
CA LEU A 20 17.40 -8.34 -6.20
C LEU A 20 16.47 -7.28 -6.79
N SER A 21 15.72 -6.54 -5.96
CA SER A 21 14.84 -5.49 -6.45
C SER A 21 15.61 -4.22 -6.81
N LYS A 22 15.15 -3.55 -7.86
CA LYS A 22 15.64 -2.22 -8.21
C LYS A 22 15.26 -1.21 -7.13
N LYS A 23 16.05 -0.15 -7.02
CA LYS A 23 15.69 0.99 -6.17
C LYS A 23 14.38 1.60 -6.69
N PRO A 24 13.39 1.86 -5.81
CA PRO A 24 12.17 2.55 -6.24
C PRO A 24 12.47 3.96 -6.75
N GLU A 25 11.75 4.38 -7.77
CA GLU A 25 11.78 5.75 -8.29
C GLU A 25 10.87 6.65 -7.43
N GLY A 26 11.26 7.89 -7.20
CA GLY A 26 10.43 8.87 -6.49
C GLY A 26 10.41 8.71 -4.97
N CYS A 27 11.35 7.99 -4.36
CA CYS A 27 11.41 7.82 -2.89
C CYS A 27 11.55 9.14 -2.13
N GLU A 28 12.06 10.18 -2.75
CA GLU A 28 12.13 11.55 -2.23
C GLU A 28 10.74 12.13 -1.91
N ASN A 29 9.69 11.59 -2.51
CA ASN A 29 8.31 11.98 -2.26
C ASN A 29 7.74 11.41 -0.93
N LEU A 30 8.42 10.44 -0.32
CA LEU A 30 7.95 9.83 0.93
C LEU A 30 8.10 10.80 2.11
N PRO A 31 7.02 11.10 2.87
CA PRO A 31 7.12 11.94 4.05
C PRO A 31 8.06 11.34 5.10
N LYS A 32 9.05 12.12 5.51
CA LYS A 32 10.02 11.70 6.53
C LYS A 32 9.46 11.70 7.95
N LYS A 33 8.40 12.47 8.19
CA LYS A 33 7.73 12.65 9.50
C LYS A 33 6.22 12.65 9.31
N GLY A 34 5.49 12.40 10.40
CA GLY A 34 4.03 12.40 10.40
C GLY A 34 3.43 11.13 9.79
N ALA A 35 2.15 10.91 10.03
CA ALA A 35 1.41 9.80 9.48
C ALA A 35 1.13 10.00 7.99
N PHE A 36 1.09 8.93 7.23
CA PHE A 36 0.62 8.94 5.85
C PHE A 36 0.17 7.54 5.42
N ILE A 37 -0.59 7.50 4.34
CA ILE A 37 -1.07 6.26 3.74
C ILE A 37 -0.31 6.02 2.44
N ILE A 38 0.25 4.82 2.25
CA ILE A 38 0.72 4.34 0.96
C ILE A 38 -0.43 3.58 0.29
N ALA A 39 -0.87 4.06 -0.87
CA ALA A 39 -1.87 3.40 -1.69
C ALA A 39 -1.20 2.81 -2.94
N CYS A 40 -1.26 1.48 -3.11
CA CYS A 40 -0.60 0.78 -4.20
C CYS A 40 -1.55 -0.17 -4.91
N ASN A 41 -1.37 -0.38 -6.21
CA ASN A 41 -2.04 -1.46 -6.93
C ASN A 41 -1.52 -2.84 -6.47
N HIS A 42 -2.35 -3.86 -6.62
CA HIS A 42 -2.07 -5.20 -6.08
C HIS A 42 -1.93 -6.22 -7.23
N VAL A 43 -0.71 -6.54 -7.60
CA VAL A 43 -0.43 -7.42 -8.77
C VAL A 43 -0.19 -8.88 -8.41
N GLY A 44 0.23 -9.18 -7.18
CA GLY A 44 0.55 -10.54 -6.78
C GLY A 44 0.63 -10.76 -5.28
N TYR A 45 0.81 -12.01 -4.89
CA TYR A 45 0.76 -12.44 -3.49
C TYR A 45 1.91 -11.89 -2.63
N PHE A 46 3.02 -11.51 -3.26
CA PHE A 46 4.21 -11.02 -2.56
C PHE A 46 4.38 -9.50 -2.61
N ASP A 47 3.36 -8.77 -3.06
CA ASP A 47 3.45 -7.30 -3.21
C ASP A 47 3.82 -6.59 -1.93
N GLN A 48 3.33 -7.06 -0.78
CA GLN A 48 3.71 -6.49 0.51
C GLN A 48 5.21 -6.58 0.74
N TYR A 49 5.88 -7.67 0.36
CA TYR A 49 7.33 -7.81 0.48
C TYR A 49 8.06 -6.94 -0.54
N ILE A 50 7.55 -6.93 -1.77
CA ILE A 50 8.15 -6.19 -2.89
C ILE A 50 8.02 -4.69 -2.66
N LEU A 51 6.87 -4.24 -2.16
CA LEU A 51 6.60 -2.84 -1.88
C LEU A 51 7.34 -2.37 -0.62
N ILE A 52 7.18 -3.11 0.47
CA ILE A 52 7.63 -2.66 1.78
C ILE A 52 9.14 -2.69 1.88
N SER A 53 9.80 -3.74 1.38
CA SER A 53 11.24 -3.90 1.51
C SER A 53 12.04 -2.68 1.03
N PRO A 54 11.87 -2.19 -0.20
CA PRO A 54 12.59 -1.02 -0.67
C PRO A 54 12.05 0.29 -0.10
N VAL A 55 10.73 0.42 0.13
CA VAL A 55 10.12 1.66 0.64
C VAL A 55 10.43 1.87 2.12
N VAL A 56 10.30 0.83 2.95
CA VAL A 56 10.64 0.91 4.39
C VAL A 56 12.11 1.25 4.60
N ARG A 57 12.99 0.78 3.73
CA ARG A 57 14.41 1.17 3.76
C ARG A 57 14.61 2.69 3.69
N GLU A 58 13.81 3.36 2.85
CA GLU A 58 13.94 4.81 2.63
C GLU A 58 13.36 5.63 3.79
N ILE A 59 12.32 5.12 4.46
CA ILE A 59 11.64 5.85 5.53
C ILE A 59 12.09 5.44 6.94
N SER A 60 12.70 4.25 7.12
CA SER A 60 13.12 3.70 8.42
C SER A 60 12.04 3.76 9.51
N ARG A 61 10.77 3.44 9.14
CA ARG A 61 9.60 3.55 10.00
C ARG A 61 8.76 2.30 9.98
N HIS A 62 7.96 2.09 11.02
CA HIS A 62 6.95 1.03 11.06
C HIS A 62 5.91 1.22 9.95
N PHE A 63 5.49 0.10 9.38
CA PHE A 63 4.54 0.05 8.29
C PHE A 63 3.48 -1.00 8.59
N TYR A 64 2.23 -0.58 8.63
CA TYR A 64 1.08 -1.43 8.93
C TYR A 64 0.20 -1.61 7.70
N PHE A 65 -0.39 -2.78 7.51
CA PHE A 65 -1.31 -3.01 6.39
C PHE A 65 -2.41 -4.00 6.74
N LEU A 66 -3.49 -4.00 5.95
CA LEU A 66 -4.60 -4.93 6.10
C LEU A 66 -4.26 -6.28 5.47
N SER A 67 -4.55 -7.36 6.19
CA SER A 67 -4.42 -8.73 5.68
C SER A 67 -5.71 -9.52 5.86
N LYS A 68 -6.05 -10.35 4.87
CA LYS A 68 -7.20 -11.27 4.95
C LYS A 68 -6.94 -12.49 5.84
N THR A 69 -5.69 -12.77 6.19
CA THR A 69 -5.31 -13.96 6.94
C THR A 69 -4.67 -13.57 8.26
N SER A 70 -5.08 -14.24 9.33
CA SER A 70 -4.50 -14.10 10.67
C SER A 70 -3.05 -14.62 10.76
N ASN A 71 -2.58 -15.33 9.76
CA ASN A 71 -1.25 -15.96 9.74
C ASN A 71 -0.10 -14.99 9.49
N TYR A 72 -0.39 -13.74 9.15
CA TYR A 72 0.63 -12.69 8.97
C TYR A 72 1.04 -12.00 10.28
N LYS A 73 1.12 -12.74 11.40
CA LYS A 73 1.70 -12.22 12.65
C LYS A 73 3.16 -11.73 12.50
N VAL A 74 3.80 -12.15 11.41
CA VAL A 74 5.19 -11.77 11.07
C VAL A 74 5.29 -10.32 10.54
N PHE A 75 4.18 -9.78 10.05
CA PHE A 75 4.15 -8.43 9.47
C PHE A 75 3.22 -7.61 10.32
N ASP A 76 3.42 -6.57 10.91
CA ASP A 76 2.45 -5.72 11.62
C ASP A 76 1.12 -5.55 10.83
N ALA A 77 0.61 -6.71 10.39
CA ALA A 77 -0.60 -6.84 9.60
C ALA A 77 -1.81 -6.80 10.51
N ILE A 78 -2.71 -5.90 10.23
CA ILE A 78 -4.01 -5.82 10.90
C ILE A 78 -4.96 -6.76 10.16
N PRO A 79 -5.50 -7.79 10.84
CA PRO A 79 -6.43 -8.71 10.21
C PRO A 79 -7.72 -7.96 9.82
N ILE A 80 -8.20 -8.23 8.60
CA ILE A 80 -9.50 -7.74 8.16
C ILE A 80 -10.57 -8.50 8.93
N ASP A 81 -11.37 -7.76 9.68
CA ASP A 81 -12.61 -8.28 10.24
C ASP A 81 -13.58 -8.51 9.07
N LYS A 82 -14.00 -9.78 8.87
CA LYS A 82 -14.88 -10.15 7.76
C LYS A 82 -16.33 -9.78 8.05
N ASP A 83 -16.70 -9.78 9.32
CA ASP A 83 -18.05 -9.49 9.77
C ASP A 83 -18.27 -7.98 9.88
N ASP A 84 -17.22 -7.23 10.23
CA ASP A 84 -17.25 -5.77 10.30
C ASP A 84 -15.96 -5.16 9.76
N PRO A 85 -15.87 -4.92 8.44
CA PRO A 85 -14.71 -4.27 7.82
C PRO A 85 -14.40 -2.87 8.36
N SER A 86 -15.38 -2.19 8.99
CA SER A 86 -15.17 -0.84 9.55
C SER A 86 -14.22 -0.87 10.72
N ARG A 87 -14.28 -1.89 11.58
CA ARG A 87 -13.34 -2.10 12.69
C ARG A 87 -11.88 -2.20 12.25
N SER A 88 -11.64 -2.78 11.08
CA SER A 88 -10.30 -2.85 10.53
C SER A 88 -9.77 -1.48 10.11
N LEU A 89 -10.65 -0.63 9.57
CA LEU A 89 -10.30 0.75 9.22
C LEU A 89 -10.09 1.60 10.48
N GLU A 90 -10.87 1.40 11.53
CA GLU A 90 -10.67 2.07 12.82
C GLU A 90 -9.29 1.77 13.41
N LYS A 91 -8.89 0.50 13.43
CA LYS A 91 -7.54 0.10 13.88
C LYS A 91 -6.43 0.76 13.07
N LEU A 92 -6.59 0.87 11.75
CA LEU A 92 -5.64 1.61 10.91
C LEU A 92 -5.65 3.12 11.24
N GLY A 93 -6.82 3.68 11.54
CA GLY A 93 -6.94 5.07 12.00
C GLY A 93 -6.17 5.31 13.30
N GLU A 94 -6.23 4.37 14.26
CA GLU A 94 -5.43 4.45 15.49
C GLU A 94 -3.92 4.42 15.22
N VAL A 95 -3.48 3.62 14.26
CA VAL A 95 -2.09 3.58 13.81
C VAL A 95 -1.68 4.94 13.23
N LEU A 96 -2.50 5.53 12.38
CA LEU A 96 -2.25 6.86 11.80
C LEU A 96 -2.19 7.95 12.88
N LYS A 97 -3.07 7.90 13.90
CA LYS A 97 -3.04 8.84 15.04
C LYS A 97 -1.75 8.76 15.86
N LYS A 98 -1.07 7.61 15.87
CA LYS A 98 0.26 7.43 16.48
C LYS A 98 1.40 7.98 15.62
N GLY A 99 1.08 8.52 14.45
CA GLY A 99 2.07 9.06 13.53
C GLY A 99 2.71 8.00 12.63
N GLU A 100 2.20 6.78 12.59
CA GLU A 100 2.76 5.67 11.83
C GLU A 100 2.29 5.61 10.37
N VAL A 101 2.88 4.71 9.60
CA VAL A 101 2.60 4.56 8.16
C VAL A 101 1.68 3.37 7.92
N VAL A 102 0.66 3.59 7.10
CA VAL A 102 -0.31 2.56 6.72
C VAL A 102 -0.22 2.28 5.22
N GLY A 103 -0.21 1.01 4.85
CA GLY A 103 -0.30 0.55 3.47
C GLY A 103 -1.67 -0.03 3.15
N ILE A 104 -2.19 0.35 2.00
CA ILE A 104 -3.46 -0.15 1.49
C ILE A 104 -3.33 -0.49 0.01
N PHE A 105 -3.94 -1.62 -0.36
CA PHE A 105 -4.22 -1.97 -1.74
C PHE A 105 -5.69 -1.66 -2.02
N PRO A 106 -6.02 -0.54 -2.68
CA PRO A 106 -7.41 -0.12 -2.84
C PRO A 106 -8.26 -1.12 -3.62
N GLU A 107 -7.66 -1.91 -4.50
CA GLU A 107 -8.34 -2.99 -5.24
C GLU A 107 -8.91 -4.09 -4.31
N GLY A 108 -8.32 -4.26 -3.12
CA GLY A 108 -8.77 -5.21 -2.09
C GLY A 108 -8.53 -6.69 -2.41
N LYS A 109 -7.93 -6.99 -3.55
CA LYS A 109 -7.49 -8.32 -3.98
C LYS A 109 -6.35 -8.20 -4.99
N ALA A 110 -5.51 -9.22 -5.10
CA ALA A 110 -4.51 -9.28 -6.16
C ALA A 110 -5.19 -9.28 -7.53
N ASN A 111 -4.67 -8.45 -8.41
CA ASN A 111 -5.18 -8.24 -9.76
C ASN A 111 -4.05 -8.39 -10.79
N PRO A 112 -3.84 -9.58 -11.36
CA PRO A 112 -2.81 -9.82 -12.36
C PRO A 112 -3.17 -9.26 -13.75
N LEU A 113 -4.36 -8.67 -13.92
CA LEU A 113 -4.82 -8.16 -15.20
C LEU A 113 -4.05 -6.91 -15.63
N ARG A 114 -4.21 -6.56 -16.91
CA ARG A 114 -3.53 -5.38 -17.50
C ARG A 114 -4.14 -4.05 -17.08
N GLU A 115 -5.36 -4.04 -16.54
CA GLU A 115 -6.06 -2.84 -16.07
C GLU A 115 -6.32 -2.92 -14.56
N LEU A 116 -6.47 -1.77 -13.92
CA LEU A 116 -6.82 -1.69 -12.50
C LEU A 116 -8.30 -1.97 -12.29
N THR A 117 -8.62 -2.67 -11.22
CA THR A 117 -10.03 -2.82 -10.81
C THR A 117 -10.51 -1.60 -10.03
N LYS A 118 -11.82 -1.43 -9.92
CA LYS A 118 -12.42 -0.32 -9.17
C LYS A 118 -11.91 -0.30 -7.74
N GLY A 119 -11.37 0.83 -7.31
CA GLY A 119 -10.86 1.02 -5.95
C GLY A 119 -11.98 1.01 -4.91
N LYS A 120 -11.72 0.41 -3.75
CA LYS A 120 -12.57 0.46 -2.57
C LYS A 120 -12.34 1.76 -1.80
N THR A 121 -13.40 2.32 -1.25
CA THR A 121 -13.41 3.64 -0.61
C THR A 121 -12.71 3.69 0.76
N GLY A 122 -12.21 2.58 1.28
CA GLY A 122 -11.52 2.54 2.58
C GLY A 122 -10.30 3.45 2.67
N VAL A 123 -9.52 3.58 1.59
CA VAL A 123 -8.36 4.48 1.53
C VAL A 123 -8.78 5.95 1.64
N ALA A 124 -9.85 6.34 0.93
CA ALA A 124 -10.40 7.70 0.97
C ALA A 124 -10.94 8.03 2.37
N ARG A 125 -11.71 7.10 2.96
CA ARG A 125 -12.23 7.26 4.32
C ARG A 125 -11.11 7.49 5.32
N LEU A 126 -10.06 6.67 5.31
CA LEU A 126 -8.93 6.83 6.22
C LEU A 126 -8.22 8.17 6.03
N ALA A 127 -7.97 8.57 4.78
CA ALA A 127 -7.28 9.83 4.47
C ALA A 127 -8.06 11.04 4.97
N ILE A 128 -9.37 11.09 4.71
CA ILE A 128 -10.22 12.22 5.11
C ILE A 128 -10.41 12.23 6.63
N THR A 129 -10.79 11.08 7.23
CA THR A 129 -11.07 11.02 8.68
C THR A 129 -9.84 11.34 9.53
N ASN A 130 -8.64 10.93 9.10
CA ASN A 130 -7.42 11.15 9.87
C ASN A 130 -6.63 12.38 9.39
N LYS A 131 -7.09 13.10 8.37
CA LYS A 131 -6.47 14.30 7.81
C LYS A 131 -4.99 14.06 7.42
N VAL A 132 -4.70 12.92 6.80
CA VAL A 132 -3.36 12.50 6.43
C VAL A 132 -3.18 12.40 4.91
N PRO A 133 -1.97 12.67 4.39
CA PRO A 133 -1.70 12.54 2.97
C PRO A 133 -1.74 11.07 2.52
N VAL A 134 -2.10 10.86 1.24
CA VAL A 134 -1.97 9.59 0.56
C VAL A 134 -0.82 9.67 -0.43
N VAL A 135 0.13 8.76 -0.33
CA VAL A 135 1.22 8.59 -1.29
C VAL A 135 0.82 7.48 -2.25
N PRO A 136 0.48 7.79 -3.51
CA PRO A 136 0.18 6.77 -4.51
C PRO A 136 1.45 6.07 -4.95
N VAL A 137 1.39 4.77 -5.12
CA VAL A 137 2.52 3.95 -5.58
C VAL A 137 2.06 3.06 -6.72
N GLY A 138 2.80 3.07 -7.80
CA GLY A 138 2.62 2.15 -8.93
C GLY A 138 3.61 0.98 -8.82
N LEU A 139 3.09 -0.23 -8.81
CA LEU A 139 3.85 -1.47 -8.84
C LEU A 139 3.66 -2.16 -10.19
N ASP A 140 4.76 -2.37 -10.89
CA ASP A 140 4.87 -3.22 -12.07
C ASP A 140 5.88 -4.32 -11.77
N GLY A 141 5.43 -5.52 -11.53
CA GLY A 141 6.25 -6.60 -11.01
C GLY A 141 5.65 -7.98 -11.23
N PRO A 142 6.20 -9.02 -10.58
CA PRO A 142 5.74 -10.37 -10.72
C PRO A 142 4.23 -10.49 -10.47
N HIS A 143 3.55 -11.14 -11.40
CA HIS A 143 2.12 -11.38 -11.34
C HIS A 143 1.86 -12.78 -10.79
N GLY A 144 0.72 -13.01 -10.16
CA GLY A 144 0.30 -14.32 -9.74
C GLY A 144 -0.92 -14.25 -8.83
N SER A 145 -1.95 -14.98 -9.20
CA SER A 145 -3.19 -15.11 -8.41
C SER A 145 -3.08 -16.14 -7.30
N THR A 146 -2.09 -17.03 -7.37
CA THR A 146 -1.79 -18.05 -6.37
C THR A 146 -0.39 -17.88 -5.79
N VAL A 147 -0.15 -18.46 -4.59
CA VAL A 147 1.18 -18.46 -3.95
C VAL A 147 2.23 -19.08 -4.86
N GLY A 148 1.90 -20.21 -5.50
CA GLY A 148 2.84 -20.95 -6.36
C GLY A 148 3.22 -20.19 -7.62
N GLU A 149 2.26 -19.54 -8.29
CA GLU A 149 2.50 -18.68 -9.44
C GLU A 149 3.34 -17.47 -9.07
N SER A 150 2.93 -16.77 -8.00
CA SER A 150 3.67 -15.61 -7.50
C SER A 150 5.10 -15.95 -7.10
N PHE A 151 5.35 -17.14 -6.56
CA PHE A 151 6.70 -17.57 -6.18
C PHE A 151 7.58 -17.83 -7.40
N LYS A 152 7.05 -18.50 -8.43
CA LYS A 152 7.78 -18.70 -9.69
C LYS A 152 8.11 -17.37 -10.36
N ASP A 153 7.16 -16.46 -10.39
CA ASP A 153 7.32 -15.17 -11.02
C ASP A 153 8.19 -14.22 -10.19
N LEU A 154 8.22 -14.37 -8.86
CA LEU A 154 9.13 -13.64 -8.00
C LEU A 154 10.60 -13.85 -8.41
N PHE A 155 11.00 -15.11 -8.59
CA PHE A 155 12.38 -15.43 -8.99
C PHE A 155 12.72 -14.96 -10.41
N ARG A 156 11.75 -14.97 -11.32
CA ARG A 156 11.95 -14.58 -12.73
C ARG A 156 11.84 -13.08 -12.95
N GLY A 157 11.06 -12.40 -12.13
CA GLY A 157 10.62 -11.02 -12.38
C GLY A 157 11.10 -9.98 -11.38
N ILE A 158 11.66 -10.38 -10.23
CA ILE A 158 12.00 -9.41 -9.17
C ILE A 158 13.00 -8.34 -9.62
N SER A 159 13.98 -8.71 -10.43
CA SER A 159 14.96 -7.78 -11.01
C SER A 159 14.36 -6.83 -12.04
N ARG A 160 13.17 -7.15 -12.56
CA ARG A 160 12.43 -6.34 -13.53
C ARG A 160 11.33 -5.51 -12.87
N THR A 161 11.08 -5.75 -11.57
CA THR A 161 10.08 -5.01 -10.80
C THR A 161 10.40 -3.53 -10.79
N LYS A 162 9.40 -2.71 -11.12
CA LYS A 162 9.46 -1.26 -11.04
C LYS A 162 8.49 -0.78 -9.98
N ILE A 163 8.97 0.02 -9.07
CA ILE A 163 8.17 0.69 -8.05
C ILE A 163 8.33 2.18 -8.28
N ARG A 164 7.23 2.89 -8.48
CA ARG A 164 7.21 4.33 -8.64
C ARG A 164 6.37 4.97 -7.56
N VAL A 165 6.98 5.84 -6.80
CA VAL A 165 6.38 6.58 -5.69
C VAL A 165 5.96 7.96 -6.18
N GLY A 166 4.67 8.23 -6.17
CA GLY A 166 4.12 9.51 -6.55
C GLY A 166 4.22 10.57 -5.44
N ARG A 167 3.84 11.79 -5.78
CA ARG A 167 3.78 12.89 -4.79
C ARG A 167 2.63 12.66 -3.82
N PRO A 168 2.77 13.05 -2.54
CA PRO A 168 1.68 12.99 -1.57
C PRO A 168 0.47 13.82 -2.04
N ILE A 169 -0.70 13.23 -1.93
CA ILE A 169 -1.97 13.89 -2.24
C ILE A 169 -2.65 14.27 -0.94
N LEU A 170 -2.95 15.53 -0.77
CA LEU A 170 -3.73 16.07 0.35
C LEU A 170 -5.16 16.32 -0.12
N PHE A 171 -6.11 16.03 0.75
CA PHE A 171 -7.53 16.20 0.48
C PHE A 171 -8.15 17.28 1.38
N GLU A 172 -7.39 18.33 1.69
CA GLU A 172 -7.74 19.39 2.65
C GLU A 172 -9.12 19.98 2.42
N LYS A 173 -9.50 20.18 1.15
CA LYS A 173 -10.82 20.72 0.79
C LYS A 173 -12.00 19.84 1.22
N TYR A 174 -11.74 18.60 1.66
CA TYR A 174 -12.77 17.63 2.04
C TYR A 174 -12.75 17.28 3.54
N TYR A 175 -11.75 17.76 4.32
CA TYR A 175 -11.55 17.32 5.70
C TYR A 175 -12.71 17.68 6.65
N ASP A 176 -13.39 18.79 6.38
CA ASP A 176 -14.48 19.29 7.22
C ASP A 176 -15.86 19.12 6.56
N GLN A 177 -15.94 18.32 5.50
CA GLN A 177 -17.19 18.02 4.83
C GLN A 177 -17.80 16.71 5.39
N GLU A 178 -19.11 16.57 5.23
CA GLU A 178 -19.80 15.32 5.50
C GLU A 178 -19.24 14.21 4.58
N ILE A 179 -18.91 13.07 5.19
CA ILE A 179 -18.34 11.94 4.46
C ILE A 179 -19.45 11.16 3.78
N THR A 180 -19.81 11.57 2.57
CA THR A 180 -20.79 10.87 1.75
C THR A 180 -20.13 9.78 0.90
N LYS A 181 -20.95 8.89 0.35
CA LYS A 181 -20.48 7.85 -0.57
C LYS A 181 -19.84 8.45 -1.82
N GLU A 182 -20.47 9.48 -2.37
CA GLU A 182 -20.03 10.19 -3.57
C GLU A 182 -18.67 10.85 -3.35
N LEU A 183 -18.49 11.51 -2.20
CA LEU A 183 -17.21 12.09 -1.83
C LEU A 183 -16.10 11.03 -1.77
N LEU A 184 -16.37 9.90 -1.11
CA LEU A 184 -15.41 8.81 -1.02
C LEU A 184 -15.08 8.20 -2.38
N GLU A 185 -16.04 8.09 -3.29
CA GLU A 185 -15.82 7.60 -4.66
C GLU A 185 -14.94 8.58 -5.45
N ILE A 186 -15.19 9.89 -5.36
CA ILE A 186 -14.36 10.92 -6.01
C ILE A 186 -12.90 10.85 -5.52
N VAL A 187 -12.70 10.82 -4.21
CA VAL A 187 -11.36 10.78 -3.63
C VAL A 187 -10.65 9.48 -4.00
N THR A 188 -11.35 8.35 -3.94
CA THR A 188 -10.80 7.05 -4.36
C THR A 188 -10.41 7.07 -5.83
N GLY A 189 -11.27 7.62 -6.70
CA GLY A 189 -11.00 7.76 -8.13
C GLY A 189 -9.71 8.56 -8.38
N ASN A 190 -9.52 9.68 -7.70
CA ASN A 190 -8.31 10.49 -7.82
C ASN A 190 -7.05 9.71 -7.43
N ILE A 191 -7.11 8.96 -6.32
CA ILE A 191 -6.00 8.11 -5.87
C ILE A 191 -5.68 7.03 -6.92
N MET A 192 -6.72 6.34 -7.41
CA MET A 192 -6.58 5.28 -8.40
C MET A 192 -6.04 5.78 -9.75
N GLN A 193 -6.41 6.97 -10.18
CA GLN A 193 -5.86 7.59 -11.38
C GLN A 193 -4.35 7.86 -11.24
N GLU A 194 -3.89 8.33 -10.09
CA GLU A 194 -2.45 8.51 -9.85
C GLU A 194 -1.71 7.16 -9.81
N ILE A 195 -2.29 6.13 -9.18
CA ILE A 195 -1.74 4.77 -9.23
C ILE A 195 -1.68 4.25 -10.67
N SER A 196 -2.69 4.53 -11.49
CA SER A 196 -2.72 4.18 -12.92
C SER A 196 -1.54 4.77 -13.68
N LYS A 197 -1.30 6.07 -13.53
CA LYS A 197 -0.16 6.76 -14.17
C LYS A 197 1.18 6.15 -13.76
N LEU A 198 1.33 5.82 -12.47
CA LEU A 198 2.57 5.29 -11.91
C LEU A 198 2.81 3.82 -12.29
N SER A 199 1.76 3.00 -12.29
CA SER A 199 1.85 1.58 -12.64
C SER A 199 1.90 1.33 -14.15
N GLY A 200 1.42 2.28 -14.95
CA GLY A 200 1.22 2.11 -16.39
C GLY A 200 0.01 1.24 -16.75
N LYS A 201 -0.85 0.93 -15.77
CA LYS A 201 -2.08 0.15 -15.97
C LYS A 201 -3.27 1.11 -16.10
N PRO A 202 -4.13 1.01 -17.14
CA PRO A 202 -5.29 1.87 -17.29
C PRO A 202 -6.29 1.66 -16.14
N TYR A 203 -6.99 2.74 -15.80
CA TYR A 203 -8.09 2.75 -14.81
C TYR A 203 -9.37 3.22 -15.50
N PRO A 204 -10.25 2.32 -15.96
CA PRO A 204 -11.42 2.64 -16.78
C PRO A 204 -12.67 3.06 -15.98
N HIS A 205 -12.57 3.32 -14.68
CA HIS A 205 -13.70 3.58 -13.76
C HIS A 205 -13.85 5.04 -13.38
#